data_94126c572a78827dafcccb2318f7be7d
#
_entry.id   94126c572a78827dafcccb2318f7be7d
#
_cell.length_a   1.000
_cell.length_b   1.000
_cell.length_c   1.000
_cell.angle_alpha   90.00
_cell.angle_beta   90.00
_cell.angle_gamma   90.00
#
_symmetry.space_group_name_H-M   'P 1'
#
loop_
_entity.id
_entity.type
_entity.pdbx_description
1 polymer ?
#
loop_
_entity_poly.entity_id
_entity_poly.type
_entity_poly.pdbx_seq_one_letter_code
_entity_poly.pdbx_strand_id
1 'polypeptide(L)'
;MDDLSTTARILSEALPFLQRYDDEIIVVKYGGHAMVDPVLAQRFARDIVMLKVCGLNPIVVHGGGPQINRMLDKLEVKPEFREGLRVTDQATMEVVEMVLSGAINKSIVASIQHCLLYTSPSPRD
;
A
#
# COMPACT_ATOMS: atom_id res chain seq x y z
N MET A 1 -28.32 8.16 4.34
CA MET A 1 -28.73 6.77 4.15
C MET A 1 -28.42 6.41 2.71
N ASP A 2 -27.38 5.61 2.53
CA ASP A 2 -27.06 5.14 1.18
C ASP A 2 -28.24 4.28 0.70
N ASP A 3 -28.84 4.71 -0.39
CA ASP A 3 -29.93 3.97 -1.00
C ASP A 3 -29.37 2.66 -1.54
N LEU A 4 -29.87 1.53 -1.05
CA LEU A 4 -29.50 0.17 -1.50
C LEU A 4 -29.61 0.03 -3.02
N SER A 5 -30.55 0.74 -3.62
CA SER A 5 -30.75 0.82 -5.07
C SER A 5 -29.53 1.47 -5.75
N THR A 6 -28.99 2.53 -5.19
CA THR A 6 -27.76 3.19 -5.70
C THR A 6 -26.55 2.27 -5.59
N THR A 7 -26.38 1.59 -4.46
CA THR A 7 -25.31 0.61 -4.26
C THR A 7 -25.41 -0.53 -5.27
N ALA A 8 -26.59 -1.09 -5.46
CA ALA A 8 -26.83 -2.16 -6.43
C ALA A 8 -26.51 -1.71 -7.88
N ARG A 9 -26.90 -0.48 -8.24
CA ARG A 9 -26.61 0.10 -9.54
C ARG A 9 -25.09 0.24 -9.75
N ILE A 10 -24.35 0.80 -8.79
CA ILE A 10 -22.90 0.96 -8.88
C ILE A 10 -22.22 -0.39 -9.05
N LEU A 11 -22.60 -1.40 -8.27
CA LEU A 11 -22.04 -2.75 -8.39
C LEU A 11 -22.34 -3.37 -9.76
N SER A 12 -23.54 -3.18 -10.28
CA SER A 12 -23.90 -3.66 -11.62
C SER A 12 -23.11 -2.98 -12.73
N GLU A 13 -22.89 -1.67 -12.61
CA GLU A 13 -22.07 -0.89 -13.55
C GLU A 13 -20.58 -1.29 -13.48
N ALA A 14 -20.12 -1.83 -12.37
CA ALA A 14 -18.74 -2.32 -12.21
C ALA A 14 -18.49 -3.64 -12.95
N LEU A 15 -19.50 -4.43 -13.24
CA LEU A 15 -19.37 -5.77 -13.81
C LEU A 15 -18.51 -5.85 -15.08
N PRO A 16 -18.65 -4.98 -16.09
CA PRO A 16 -17.81 -5.04 -17.30
C PRO A 16 -16.32 -4.84 -16.99
N PHE A 17 -16.00 -4.01 -15.99
CA PHE A 17 -14.62 -3.77 -15.58
C PHE A 17 -14.06 -4.98 -14.84
N LEU A 18 -14.82 -5.59 -13.94
CA LEU A 18 -14.42 -6.80 -13.22
C LEU A 18 -14.16 -7.96 -14.19
N GLN A 19 -14.99 -8.13 -15.20
CA GLN A 19 -14.81 -9.14 -16.24
C GLN A 19 -13.58 -8.88 -17.10
N ARG A 20 -13.35 -7.60 -17.46
CA ARG A 20 -12.21 -7.20 -18.29
C ARG A 20 -10.86 -7.42 -17.62
N TYR A 21 -10.79 -7.21 -16.31
CA TYR A 21 -9.54 -7.27 -15.55
C TYR A 21 -9.42 -8.50 -14.66
N ASP A 22 -10.31 -9.47 -14.83
CA ASP A 22 -10.24 -10.74 -14.09
C ASP A 22 -8.92 -11.46 -14.39
N ASP A 23 -8.25 -11.90 -13.35
CA ASP A 23 -6.93 -12.54 -13.36
C ASP A 23 -5.76 -11.67 -13.87
N GLU A 24 -6.00 -10.40 -14.17
CA GLU A 24 -4.95 -9.48 -14.62
C GLU A 24 -4.07 -9.00 -13.47
N ILE A 25 -2.78 -8.78 -13.77
CA ILE A 25 -1.83 -8.17 -12.84
C ILE A 25 -1.94 -6.66 -12.93
N ILE A 26 -2.21 -6.02 -11.80
CA ILE A 26 -2.30 -4.56 -11.68
C ILE A 26 -1.23 -4.06 -10.73
N VAL A 27 -0.35 -3.18 -11.23
CA VAL A 27 0.66 -2.52 -10.41
C VAL A 27 0.08 -1.25 -9.81
N VAL A 28 0.03 -1.18 -8.49
CA VAL A 28 -0.48 -0.03 -7.74
C VAL A 28 0.68 0.68 -7.03
N LYS A 29 0.95 1.91 -7.43
CA LYS A 29 1.96 2.74 -6.77
C LYS A 29 1.37 3.36 -5.50
N TYR A 30 2.02 3.11 -4.36
CA TYR A 30 1.64 3.62 -3.06
C TYR A 30 2.70 4.55 -2.49
N GLY A 31 2.33 5.79 -2.20
CA GLY A 31 3.30 6.77 -1.71
C GLY A 31 2.69 8.11 -1.35
N GLY A 32 3.55 9.08 -1.05
CA GLY A 32 3.16 10.42 -0.72
C GLY A 32 2.28 10.53 0.53
N HIS A 33 1.29 11.41 0.49
CA HIS A 33 0.39 11.69 1.61
C HIS A 33 -0.41 10.47 2.07
N ALA A 34 -0.78 9.60 1.14
CA ALA A 34 -1.53 8.37 1.46
C ALA A 34 -0.77 7.42 2.39
N MET A 35 0.56 7.46 2.40
CA MET A 35 1.38 6.62 3.28
C MET A 35 1.49 7.16 4.71
N VAL A 36 1.35 8.47 4.91
CA VAL A 36 1.58 9.11 6.20
C VAL A 36 0.29 9.39 6.97
N ASP A 37 -0.83 9.44 6.29
CA ASP A 37 -2.16 9.59 6.89
C ASP A 37 -2.73 8.22 7.28
N PRO A 38 -2.99 7.95 8.59
CA PRO A 38 -3.48 6.64 9.03
C PRO A 38 -4.83 6.23 8.42
N VAL A 39 -5.72 7.19 8.17
CA VAL A 39 -7.04 6.94 7.58
C VAL A 39 -6.90 6.52 6.12
N LEU A 40 -6.07 7.23 5.36
CA LEU A 40 -5.79 6.91 3.95
C LEU A 40 -5.05 5.58 3.82
N ALA A 41 -4.11 5.29 4.71
CA ALA A 41 -3.41 4.01 4.74
C ALA A 41 -4.36 2.82 4.95
N GLN A 42 -5.33 2.98 5.87
CA GLN A 42 -6.37 1.98 6.10
C GLN A 42 -7.29 1.76 4.89
N ARG A 43 -7.71 2.86 4.26
CA ARG A 43 -8.53 2.81 3.04
C ARG A 43 -7.78 2.13 1.90
N PHE A 44 -6.50 2.46 1.73
CA PHE A 44 -5.64 1.82 0.74
C PHE A 44 -5.57 0.30 0.94
N ALA A 45 -5.34 -0.16 2.17
CA ALA A 45 -5.29 -1.58 2.47
C ALA A 45 -6.61 -2.29 2.12
N ARG A 46 -7.75 -1.68 2.45
CA ARG A 46 -9.07 -2.20 2.07
C ARG A 46 -9.29 -2.26 0.57
N ASP A 47 -8.86 -1.23 -0.15
CA ASP A 47 -8.98 -1.19 -1.61
C ASP A 47 -8.16 -2.29 -2.28
N ILE A 48 -6.95 -2.56 -1.79
CA ILE A 48 -6.12 -3.66 -2.28
C ILE A 48 -6.78 -5.03 -2.03
N VAL A 49 -7.34 -5.23 -0.85
CA VAL A 49 -8.09 -6.45 -0.54
C VAL A 49 -9.30 -6.58 -1.46
N MET A 50 -10.03 -5.49 -1.70
CA MET A 50 -11.19 -5.47 -2.61
C MET A 50 -10.78 -5.88 -4.03
N LEU A 51 -9.69 -5.33 -4.56
CA LEU A 51 -9.18 -5.69 -5.88
C LEU A 51 -8.89 -7.20 -5.95
N LYS A 52 -8.25 -7.75 -4.93
CA LYS A 52 -7.95 -9.18 -4.87
C LYS A 52 -9.21 -10.05 -4.81
N VAL A 53 -10.16 -9.68 -3.99
CA VAL A 53 -11.46 -10.39 -3.87
C VAL A 53 -12.25 -10.33 -5.18
N CYS A 54 -12.13 -9.24 -5.93
CA CYS A 54 -12.77 -9.07 -7.23
C CYS A 54 -12.07 -9.83 -8.37
N GLY A 55 -11.02 -10.58 -8.11
CA GLY A 55 -10.36 -11.44 -9.09
C GLY A 55 -9.10 -10.86 -9.72
N LEU A 56 -8.65 -9.67 -9.30
CA LEU A 56 -7.42 -9.06 -9.79
C LEU A 56 -6.21 -9.53 -8.99
N ASN A 57 -5.02 -9.37 -9.56
CA ASN A 57 -3.75 -9.68 -8.90
C ASN A 57 -2.95 -8.40 -8.66
N PRO A 58 -3.23 -7.65 -7.57
CA PRO A 58 -2.55 -6.39 -7.29
C PRO A 58 -1.12 -6.62 -6.80
N ILE A 59 -0.18 -5.88 -7.39
CA ILE A 59 1.20 -5.75 -6.92
C ILE A 59 1.38 -4.33 -6.40
N VAL A 60 1.71 -4.18 -5.14
CA VAL A 60 1.95 -2.86 -4.54
C VAL A 60 3.43 -2.50 -4.65
N VAL A 61 3.71 -1.35 -5.25
CA VAL A 61 5.04 -0.73 -5.29
C VAL A 61 5.00 0.52 -4.42
N HIS A 62 5.84 0.58 -3.40
CA HIS A 62 5.80 1.69 -2.46
C HIS A 62 7.10 2.48 -2.40
N GLY A 63 6.99 3.75 -2.02
CA GLY A 63 8.10 4.61 -1.65
C GLY A 63 8.34 4.66 -0.14
N GLY A 64 8.98 5.71 0.33
CA GLY A 64 9.27 5.89 1.76
C GLY A 64 10.24 7.03 2.06
N GLY A 65 10.34 8.01 1.18
CA GLY A 65 11.25 9.16 1.34
C GLY A 65 11.13 9.86 2.71
N PRO A 66 9.93 10.27 3.14
CA PRO A 66 9.75 10.90 4.45
C PRO A 66 10.17 10.02 5.62
N GLN A 67 9.88 8.72 5.56
CA GLN A 67 10.24 7.77 6.61
C GLN A 67 11.76 7.54 6.66
N ILE A 68 12.41 7.46 5.49
CA ILE A 68 13.86 7.38 5.39
C ILE A 68 14.52 8.62 5.99
N ASN A 69 14.05 9.82 5.62
CA ASN A 69 14.56 11.07 6.16
C ASN A 69 14.45 11.12 7.68
N ARG A 70 13.29 10.74 8.21
CA ARG A 70 13.05 10.70 9.66
C ARG A 70 14.01 9.75 10.37
N MET A 71 14.31 8.60 9.80
CA MET A 71 15.27 7.65 10.37
C MET A 71 16.70 8.17 10.28
N LEU A 72 17.09 8.75 9.16
CA LEU A 72 18.41 9.39 9.01
C LEU A 72 18.61 10.52 10.01
N ASP A 73 17.58 11.34 10.26
CA ASP A 73 17.62 12.39 11.28
C ASP A 73 17.82 11.81 12.69
N LYS A 74 17.13 10.74 13.02
CA LYS A 74 17.30 10.05 14.31
C LYS A 74 18.69 9.47 14.50
N LEU A 75 19.33 9.05 13.43
CA LEU A 75 20.69 8.48 13.43
C LEU A 75 21.76 9.54 13.19
N GLU A 76 21.38 10.83 13.14
CA GLU A 76 22.28 11.96 12.88
C GLU A 76 23.06 11.84 11.56
N VAL A 77 22.50 11.16 10.59
CA VAL A 77 23.03 11.03 9.23
C VAL A 77 22.40 12.09 8.34
N LYS A 78 23.21 12.97 7.76
CA LYS A 78 22.71 14.02 6.85
C LYS A 78 22.34 13.43 5.48
N PRO A 79 21.10 13.60 5.01
CA PRO A 79 20.74 13.20 3.68
C PRO A 79 21.38 14.16 2.65
N GLU A 80 21.95 13.62 1.59
CA GLU A 80 22.48 14.37 0.46
C GLU A 80 21.67 14.05 -0.80
N PHE A 81 21.32 15.09 -1.57
CA PHE A 81 20.61 14.96 -2.84
C PHE A 81 21.40 15.66 -3.94
N ARG A 82 21.43 15.04 -5.13
CA ARG A 82 21.95 15.62 -6.37
C ARG A 82 20.90 15.46 -7.46
N GLU A 83 20.52 16.56 -8.09
CA GLU A 83 19.51 16.58 -9.15
C GLU A 83 18.19 15.85 -8.77
N GLY A 84 17.76 16.00 -7.51
CA GLY A 84 16.56 15.34 -6.98
C GLY A 84 16.73 13.87 -6.62
N LEU A 85 17.90 13.29 -6.86
CA LEU A 85 18.23 11.92 -6.50
C LEU A 85 19.03 11.89 -5.19
N ARG A 86 18.68 10.94 -4.32
CA ARG A 86 19.42 10.73 -3.07
C ARG A 86 20.81 10.16 -3.37
N VAL A 87 21.85 10.82 -2.82
CA VAL A 87 23.18 10.23 -2.78
C VAL A 87 23.22 9.21 -1.66
N THR A 88 23.46 7.95 -2.01
CA THR A 88 23.36 6.82 -1.10
C THR A 88 24.73 6.21 -0.88
N ASP A 89 25.41 6.58 0.22
CA ASP A 89 26.60 5.89 0.69
C ASP A 89 26.22 4.57 1.40
N GLN A 90 27.19 3.81 1.86
CA GLN A 90 26.96 2.51 2.49
C GLN A 90 26.05 2.62 3.74
N ALA A 91 26.32 3.57 4.63
CA ALA A 91 25.53 3.78 5.84
C ALA A 91 24.09 4.21 5.52
N THR A 92 23.92 5.10 4.56
CA THR A 92 22.60 5.52 4.09
C THR A 92 21.85 4.35 3.43
N MET A 93 22.54 3.50 2.67
CA MET A 93 21.94 2.33 2.03
C MET A 93 21.39 1.34 3.05
N GLU A 94 22.10 1.07 4.12
CA GLU A 94 21.62 0.21 5.20
C GLU A 94 20.35 0.76 5.85
N VAL A 95 20.29 2.07 6.08
CA VAL A 95 19.09 2.73 6.62
C VAL A 95 17.93 2.65 5.61
N VAL A 96 18.17 2.90 4.33
CA VAL A 96 17.15 2.80 3.28
C VAL A 96 16.57 1.39 3.23
N GLU A 97 17.41 0.38 3.24
CA GLU A 97 17.00 -1.03 3.24
C GLU A 97 16.17 -1.38 4.48
N MET A 98 16.61 -1.00 5.67
CA MET A 98 15.85 -1.23 6.92
C MET A 98 14.47 -0.57 6.88
N VAL A 99 14.39 0.67 6.40
CA VAL A 99 13.13 1.43 6.38
C VAL A 99 12.18 0.87 5.33
N LEU A 100 12.65 0.68 4.09
CA LEU A 100 11.80 0.21 3.01
C LEU A 100 11.35 -1.24 3.21
N SER A 101 12.29 -2.15 3.39
CA SER A 101 12.01 -3.59 3.46
C SER A 101 11.56 -4.04 4.85
N GLY A 102 12.11 -3.46 5.91
CA GLY A 102 11.80 -3.82 7.28
C GLY A 102 10.56 -3.13 7.83
N ALA A 103 10.54 -1.80 7.85
CA ALA A 103 9.49 -1.05 8.51
C ALA A 103 8.25 -0.86 7.60
N ILE A 104 8.43 -0.24 6.44
CA ILE A 104 7.29 0.15 5.58
C ILE A 104 6.64 -1.07 4.95
N ASN A 105 7.40 -1.93 4.30
CA ASN A 105 6.88 -3.13 3.65
C ASN A 105 6.09 -3.99 4.65
N LYS A 106 6.65 -4.27 5.81
CA LYS A 106 6.00 -5.08 6.85
C LYS A 106 4.75 -4.41 7.41
N SER A 107 4.74 -3.09 7.54
CA SER A 107 3.56 -2.33 7.97
C SER A 107 2.42 -2.44 6.94
N ILE A 108 2.72 -2.33 5.65
CA ILE A 108 1.73 -2.49 4.57
C ILE A 108 1.17 -3.91 4.59
N VAL A 109 2.03 -4.92 4.67
CA VAL A 109 1.61 -6.33 4.73
C VAL A 109 0.70 -6.57 5.94
N ALA A 110 1.08 -6.07 7.12
CA ALA A 110 0.26 -6.20 8.33
C ALA A 110 -1.12 -5.55 8.17
N SER A 111 -1.19 -4.37 7.56
CA SER A 111 -2.47 -3.67 7.32
C SER A 111 -3.38 -4.45 6.36
N ILE A 112 -2.82 -5.02 5.30
CA ILE A 112 -3.56 -5.86 4.35
C ILE A 112 -4.04 -7.13 5.02
N GLN A 113 -3.19 -7.81 5.78
CA GLN A 113 -3.55 -9.02 6.52
C GLN A 113 -4.66 -8.74 7.54
N HIS A 114 -4.59 -7.62 8.24
CA HIS A 114 -5.64 -7.21 9.17
C HIS A 114 -7.01 -7.07 8.48
N CYS A 115 -7.04 -6.46 7.29
CA CYS A 115 -8.26 -6.38 6.49
C CYS A 115 -8.76 -7.76 6.05
N LEU A 116 -7.87 -8.68 5.67
CA LEU A 116 -8.22 -10.05 5.25
C LEU A 116 -8.81 -10.87 6.38
N LEU A 117 -8.37 -10.68 7.63
CA LEU A 117 -8.90 -11.39 8.80
C LEU A 117 -10.38 -11.15 9.03
N TYR A 118 -10.91 -10.01 8.59
CA TYR A 118 -12.34 -9.69 8.69
C TYR A 118 -13.16 -10.13 7.48
N THR A 119 -12.50 -10.53 6.38
CA THR A 119 -13.16 -10.87 5.12
C THR A 119 -13.04 -12.33 4.74
N SER A 120 -12.13 -13.07 5.36
CA SER A 120 -11.90 -14.50 5.11
C SER A 120 -12.22 -15.33 6.34
N PRO A 121 -12.83 -16.51 6.19
CA PRO A 121 -12.97 -17.46 7.29
C PRO A 121 -11.59 -17.81 7.83
N SER A 122 -11.47 -17.92 9.15
CA SER A 122 -10.24 -18.38 9.76
C SER A 122 -9.95 -19.82 9.31
N PRO A 123 -8.68 -20.18 8.99
CA PRO A 123 -8.33 -21.56 8.66
C PRO A 123 -8.58 -22.56 9.78
N ARG A 124 -8.88 -22.09 10.98
CA ARG A 124 -9.16 -22.89 12.17
C ARG A 124 -10.64 -23.04 12.50
N ASP A 125 -11.50 -22.37 11.78
CA ASP A 125 -12.95 -22.40 11.98
C ASP A 125 -13.62 -23.47 11.13
#